data_b2c15d468ef24fba0e24a32171565e5a
#
_entry.id   b2c15d468ef24fba0e24a32171565e5a
#
_cell.length_a   1.000
_cell.length_b   1.000
_cell.length_c   1.000
_cell.angle_alpha   90.00
_cell.angle_beta   90.00
_cell.angle_gamma   90.00
#
_symmetry.space_group_name_H-M   'P 1'
#
loop_
_entity.id
_entity.type
_entity.pdbx_description
1 polymer ?
#
loop_
_entity_poly.entity_id
_entity_poly.type
_entity_poly.pdbx_seq_one_letter_code
_entity_poly.pdbx_strand_id
1 'polypeptide(L)'
;MNKYNQNLDKNNANFVPLTPLSFLERAKDIYPDYEALVYENRSYTWSQIYNRCIKFASALEKIGIKEGDTVSVMAFNTPEIFEAHYSVPMTGAVLNTINTRLDAKTVSYILDHAEAKVLIVDRQLHSVINKALENVKSKPLIIDIQDDNADQSLLKKIGDKEYEDFLNTGDENYVWKRPKDEWQAISLSYTSGTTGNPKGVVYHHRGSYLMSTGSAVAWNMPNRLNFLTVVPMFHCNGWCYPWTVPMLNGKTICLRAIDIKKIFELIEKHKITHFGGAPIVLNMITGAAESDRKKLNHKVYVLTAGAPPPSIIFKKMEALGFEVMHVYGLTETYGHILQCAWNDEWNSFDEDKKNEIKARQGVRYPNTEDAMVMDPETMKPVPMDGKTIGEIMIRGNIVMKGYFKDKEATDKAMSNGWFHSGDLAVTNPDGYIKIKDRSKDIIISGGENISSIEIENTLAKHPGVSIAAVVAKPDEKWGEVPCAFIEKVKDKNVSEEELISFCKETLAGFK
;
A
#
# COMPACT_ATOMS: atom_id res chain seq x y z
N MET A 1 -8.96 6.80 -44.48
CA MET A 1 -9.32 7.21 -43.13
C MET A 1 -10.50 6.34 -42.66
N ASN A 2 -10.48 5.80 -41.43
CA ASN A 2 -11.57 4.98 -40.93
C ASN A 2 -12.86 5.84 -40.86
N LYS A 3 -13.99 5.35 -41.43
CA LYS A 3 -15.27 6.06 -41.45
C LYS A 3 -15.77 6.50 -40.06
N TYR A 4 -15.40 5.77 -39.02
CA TYR A 4 -15.75 6.09 -37.63
C TYR A 4 -14.89 7.20 -37.01
N ASN A 5 -13.91 7.75 -37.71
CA ASN A 5 -13.08 8.88 -37.27
C ASN A 5 -13.37 10.17 -38.06
N GLN A 6 -14.43 10.18 -38.90
CA GLN A 6 -14.81 11.35 -39.66
C GLN A 6 -15.85 12.18 -38.89
N ASN A 7 -15.53 13.43 -38.57
CA ASN A 7 -16.39 14.35 -37.82
C ASN A 7 -16.83 13.85 -36.42
N LEU A 8 -15.99 13.00 -35.81
CA LEU A 8 -16.23 12.42 -34.47
C LEU A 8 -15.04 12.71 -33.54
N ASP A 9 -14.59 13.96 -33.57
CA ASP A 9 -13.46 14.41 -32.74
C ASP A 9 -13.84 14.49 -31.27
N LYS A 10 -12.84 14.37 -30.40
CA LYS A 10 -12.98 14.62 -28.97
C LYS A 10 -13.39 16.08 -28.73
N ASN A 11 -14.33 16.30 -27.84
CA ASN A 11 -14.73 17.64 -27.37
C ASN A 11 -15.04 17.60 -25.86
N ASN A 12 -15.29 18.75 -25.25
CA ASN A 12 -15.50 18.88 -23.80
C ASN A 12 -16.72 18.10 -23.26
N ALA A 13 -17.64 17.68 -24.12
CA ALA A 13 -18.80 16.89 -23.70
C ALA A 13 -18.49 15.38 -23.62
N ASN A 14 -17.54 14.89 -24.43
CA ASN A 14 -17.27 13.46 -24.57
C ASN A 14 -15.87 13.02 -24.14
N PHE A 15 -14.99 13.96 -23.79
CA PHE A 15 -13.64 13.66 -23.32
C PHE A 15 -13.20 14.61 -22.19
N VAL A 16 -13.00 14.03 -21.02
CA VAL A 16 -12.40 14.69 -19.86
C VAL A 16 -11.29 13.77 -19.33
N PRO A 17 -10.04 14.26 -19.14
CA PRO A 17 -8.96 13.45 -18.58
C PRO A 17 -9.35 12.83 -17.23
N LEU A 18 -9.07 11.54 -17.07
CA LEU A 18 -9.34 10.84 -15.84
C LEU A 18 -8.51 11.39 -14.69
N THR A 19 -9.14 11.62 -13.54
CA THR A 19 -8.46 12.01 -12.30
C THR A 19 -9.29 11.59 -11.09
N PRO A 20 -8.67 11.00 -10.04
CA PRO A 20 -9.41 10.65 -8.83
C PRO A 20 -9.86 11.87 -8.01
N LEU A 21 -9.35 13.07 -8.32
CA LEU A 21 -9.74 14.31 -7.64
C LEU A 21 -11.24 14.60 -7.79
N SER A 22 -11.85 14.20 -8.92
CA SER A 22 -13.28 14.35 -9.18
C SER A 22 -14.15 13.51 -8.23
N PHE A 23 -13.61 12.51 -7.56
CA PHE A 23 -14.37 11.70 -6.61
C PHE A 23 -14.79 12.48 -5.38
N LEU A 24 -13.87 13.32 -4.84
CA LEU A 24 -14.17 14.18 -3.70
C LEU A 24 -15.19 15.27 -4.06
N GLU A 25 -15.03 15.90 -5.23
CA GLU A 25 -15.98 16.89 -5.74
C GLU A 25 -17.39 16.29 -5.86
N ARG A 26 -17.49 15.10 -6.48
CA ARG A 26 -18.74 14.37 -6.61
C ARG A 26 -19.36 14.00 -5.25
N ALA A 27 -18.54 13.54 -4.31
CA ALA A 27 -19.04 13.17 -2.98
C ALA A 27 -19.65 14.38 -2.25
N LYS A 28 -18.98 15.55 -2.32
CA LYS A 28 -19.47 16.84 -1.81
C LYS A 28 -20.77 17.26 -2.51
N ASP A 29 -20.87 17.09 -3.83
CA ASP A 29 -22.07 17.52 -4.57
C ASP A 29 -23.30 16.67 -4.25
N ILE A 30 -23.11 15.37 -4.00
CA ILE A 30 -24.23 14.42 -3.78
C ILE A 30 -24.60 14.30 -2.30
N TYR A 31 -23.60 14.32 -1.40
CA TYR A 31 -23.79 14.08 0.02
C TYR A 31 -23.06 15.12 0.89
N PRO A 32 -23.32 16.42 0.72
CA PRO A 32 -22.56 17.52 1.35
C PRO A 32 -22.43 17.38 2.86
N ASP A 33 -23.50 16.94 3.53
CA ASP A 33 -23.63 16.92 4.98
C ASP A 33 -23.31 15.55 5.60
N TYR A 34 -22.98 14.53 4.78
CA TYR A 34 -22.60 13.21 5.31
C TYR A 34 -21.20 13.27 5.89
N GLU A 35 -21.02 12.53 6.99
CA GLU A 35 -19.71 12.35 7.64
C GLU A 35 -18.75 11.62 6.69
N ALA A 36 -17.70 12.31 6.30
CA ALA A 36 -16.72 11.87 5.32
C ALA A 36 -15.47 11.28 5.98
N LEU A 37 -14.98 11.96 7.04
CA LEU A 37 -13.73 11.62 7.69
C LEU A 37 -13.84 11.85 9.19
N VAL A 38 -13.36 10.87 9.97
CA VAL A 38 -13.34 10.90 11.43
C VAL A 38 -11.94 10.61 11.93
N TYR A 39 -11.48 11.39 12.87
CA TYR A 39 -10.25 11.17 13.61
C TYR A 39 -10.42 11.59 15.06
N GLU A 40 -10.41 10.63 15.98
CA GLU A 40 -10.64 10.81 17.42
C GLU A 40 -11.92 11.61 17.70
N ASN A 41 -11.82 12.87 18.15
CA ASN A 41 -12.92 13.78 18.42
C ASN A 41 -13.20 14.76 17.25
N ARG A 42 -12.44 14.69 16.16
CA ARG A 42 -12.64 15.50 14.93
C ARG A 42 -13.49 14.72 13.95
N SER A 43 -14.54 15.33 13.42
CA SER A 43 -15.40 14.79 12.38
C SER A 43 -15.67 15.85 11.33
N TYR A 44 -15.60 15.46 10.06
CA TYR A 44 -15.80 16.36 8.92
C TYR A 44 -16.80 15.76 7.94
N THR A 45 -17.70 16.62 7.45
CA THR A 45 -18.60 16.29 6.32
C THR A 45 -17.86 16.38 4.99
N TRP A 46 -18.50 15.87 3.90
CA TRP A 46 -17.94 15.99 2.54
C TRP A 46 -17.72 17.44 2.14
N SER A 47 -18.66 18.36 2.45
CA SER A 47 -18.48 19.81 2.22
C SER A 47 -17.27 20.36 2.97
N GLN A 48 -17.12 19.99 4.23
CA GLN A 48 -16.02 20.50 5.05
C GLN A 48 -14.66 20.03 4.53
N ILE A 49 -14.51 18.72 4.23
CA ILE A 49 -13.26 18.18 3.67
C ILE A 49 -12.94 18.79 2.31
N TYR A 50 -13.93 18.90 1.41
CA TYR A 50 -13.71 19.55 0.13
C TYR A 50 -13.24 20.98 0.28
N ASN A 51 -13.91 21.78 1.13
CA ASN A 51 -13.53 23.18 1.38
C ASN A 51 -12.13 23.31 1.98
N ARG A 52 -11.74 22.41 2.88
CA ARG A 52 -10.37 22.38 3.42
C ARG A 52 -9.36 22.07 2.33
N CYS A 53 -9.63 21.10 1.46
CA CYS A 53 -8.75 20.74 0.35
C CYS A 53 -8.55 21.89 -0.64
N ILE A 54 -9.62 22.57 -1.07
CA ILE A 54 -9.49 23.72 -1.99
C ILE A 54 -8.80 24.92 -1.34
N LYS A 55 -9.07 25.20 -0.06
CA LYS A 55 -8.36 26.25 0.69
C LYS A 55 -6.86 25.95 0.76
N PHE A 56 -6.49 24.72 1.12
CA PHE A 56 -5.07 24.33 1.21
C PHE A 56 -4.39 24.39 -0.17
N ALA A 57 -5.07 23.96 -1.24
CA ALA A 57 -4.58 24.10 -2.62
C ALA A 57 -4.36 25.57 -2.99
N SER A 58 -5.32 26.44 -2.67
CA SER A 58 -5.17 27.89 -2.85
C SER A 58 -3.98 28.47 -2.07
N ALA A 59 -3.80 28.07 -0.82
CA ALA A 59 -2.66 28.51 0.01
C ALA A 59 -1.31 28.06 -0.60
N LEU A 60 -1.24 26.83 -1.14
CA LEU A 60 -0.05 26.34 -1.86
C LEU A 60 0.22 27.18 -3.13
N GLU A 61 -0.81 27.50 -3.93
CA GLU A 61 -0.63 28.30 -5.13
C GLU A 61 -0.19 29.73 -4.79
N LYS A 62 -0.70 30.35 -3.72
CA LYS A 62 -0.30 31.68 -3.24
C LYS A 62 1.18 31.77 -2.87
N ILE A 63 1.80 30.70 -2.42
CA ILE A 63 3.25 30.66 -2.15
C ILE A 63 4.08 30.24 -3.37
N GLY A 64 3.45 30.12 -4.55
CA GLY A 64 4.12 29.86 -5.82
C GLY A 64 4.27 28.38 -6.20
N ILE A 65 3.56 27.45 -5.54
CA ILE A 65 3.49 26.05 -5.96
C ILE A 65 2.67 25.97 -7.25
N LYS A 66 3.18 25.22 -8.22
CA LYS A 66 2.60 25.08 -9.56
C LYS A 66 2.72 23.67 -10.11
N GLU A 67 2.16 23.46 -11.29
CA GLU A 67 2.20 22.18 -12.00
C GLU A 67 3.63 21.64 -12.08
N GLY A 68 3.80 20.37 -11.66
CA GLY A 68 5.08 19.65 -11.66
C GLY A 68 5.99 19.90 -10.45
N ASP A 69 5.65 20.83 -9.56
CA ASP A 69 6.38 21.00 -8.29
C ASP A 69 6.09 19.84 -7.34
N THR A 70 7.02 19.52 -6.45
CA THR A 70 6.82 18.47 -5.44
C THR A 70 6.48 19.07 -4.08
N VAL A 71 5.39 18.59 -3.49
CA VAL A 71 5.03 18.82 -2.08
C VAL A 71 5.15 17.49 -1.35
N SER A 72 6.07 17.44 -0.39
CA SER A 72 6.31 16.26 0.45
C SER A 72 5.45 16.29 1.70
N VAL A 73 5.00 15.11 2.14
CA VAL A 73 4.23 14.93 3.37
C VAL A 73 4.81 13.76 4.16
N MET A 74 5.17 14.00 5.42
CA MET A 74 5.62 12.97 6.35
C MET A 74 4.74 13.03 7.60
N ALA A 75 3.66 12.27 7.59
CA ALA A 75 2.62 12.30 8.62
C ALA A 75 2.04 10.91 8.88
N PHE A 76 1.42 10.75 10.06
CA PHE A 76 0.63 9.58 10.39
C PHE A 76 -0.75 9.64 9.71
N ASN A 77 -1.57 8.59 9.89
CA ASN A 77 -2.92 8.55 9.34
C ASN A 77 -3.84 9.53 10.08
N THR A 78 -3.82 10.78 9.68
CA THR A 78 -4.61 11.88 10.22
C THR A 78 -5.35 12.61 9.09
N PRO A 79 -6.27 13.53 9.35
CA PRO A 79 -6.97 14.29 8.31
C PRO A 79 -6.04 15.02 7.34
N GLU A 80 -4.94 15.53 7.82
CA GLU A 80 -4.01 16.36 7.05
C GLU A 80 -3.33 15.59 5.91
N ILE A 81 -2.92 14.34 6.13
CA ILE A 81 -2.37 13.51 5.04
C ILE A 81 -3.48 13.09 4.07
N PHE A 82 -4.71 12.83 4.54
CA PHE A 82 -5.84 12.59 3.65
C PHE A 82 -6.11 13.80 2.75
N GLU A 83 -6.18 15.00 3.33
CA GLU A 83 -6.38 16.26 2.60
C GLU A 83 -5.27 16.50 1.57
N ALA A 84 -4.02 16.15 1.89
CA ALA A 84 -2.90 16.30 0.98
C ALA A 84 -3.03 15.46 -0.31
N HIS A 85 -3.73 14.30 -0.27
CA HIS A 85 -4.02 13.49 -1.46
C HIS A 85 -4.89 14.21 -2.49
N TYR A 86 -5.56 15.28 -2.07
CA TYR A 86 -6.40 16.11 -2.93
C TYR A 86 -5.80 17.51 -3.13
N SER A 87 -5.49 18.19 -2.05
CA SER A 87 -5.04 19.59 -2.11
C SER A 87 -3.77 19.79 -2.93
N VAL A 88 -2.79 18.89 -2.81
CA VAL A 88 -1.55 19.00 -3.57
C VAL A 88 -1.80 18.80 -5.07
N PRO A 89 -2.42 17.70 -5.54
CA PRO A 89 -2.66 17.53 -6.97
C PRO A 89 -3.70 18.51 -7.56
N MET A 90 -4.56 19.12 -6.74
CA MET A 90 -5.48 20.19 -7.19
C MET A 90 -4.75 21.44 -7.72
N THR A 91 -3.48 21.65 -7.36
CA THR A 91 -2.62 22.70 -7.91
C THR A 91 -1.89 22.24 -9.19
N GLY A 92 -1.95 20.96 -9.54
CA GLY A 92 -1.12 20.31 -10.56
C GLY A 92 0.26 19.88 -10.03
N ALA A 93 0.55 20.09 -8.75
CA ALA A 93 1.77 19.61 -8.11
C ALA A 93 1.71 18.09 -7.83
N VAL A 94 2.86 17.50 -7.56
CA VAL A 94 3.04 16.08 -7.29
C VAL A 94 3.15 15.84 -5.80
N LEU A 95 2.26 15.00 -5.26
CA LEU A 95 2.28 14.60 -3.86
C LEU A 95 3.40 13.58 -3.62
N ASN A 96 4.36 13.89 -2.75
CA ASN A 96 5.35 12.91 -2.29
C ASN A 96 5.07 12.51 -0.85
N THR A 97 4.60 11.28 -0.63
CA THR A 97 4.35 10.76 0.71
C THR A 97 5.58 10.02 1.23
N ILE A 98 6.09 10.43 2.39
CA ILE A 98 7.32 9.90 3.00
C ILE A 98 6.96 8.97 4.16
N ASN A 99 7.60 7.82 4.20
CA ASN A 99 7.43 6.83 5.27
C ASN A 99 7.95 7.40 6.61
N THR A 100 7.10 7.42 7.62
CA THR A 100 7.38 7.97 8.96
C THR A 100 8.41 7.18 9.76
N ARG A 101 8.82 6.00 9.29
CA ARG A 101 9.80 5.12 9.94
C ARG A 101 11.22 5.24 9.39
N LEU A 102 11.42 6.10 8.38
CA LEU A 102 12.72 6.29 7.76
C LEU A 102 13.67 7.08 8.67
N ASP A 103 14.95 6.80 8.51
CA ASP A 103 16.03 7.54 9.16
C ASP A 103 16.28 8.92 8.48
N ALA A 104 16.98 9.81 9.18
CA ALA A 104 17.21 11.17 8.74
C ALA A 104 18.01 11.27 7.41
N LYS A 105 18.95 10.35 7.15
CA LYS A 105 19.75 10.33 5.93
C LYS A 105 18.87 10.00 4.72
N THR A 106 18.00 9.01 4.87
CA THR A 106 17.07 8.60 3.82
C THR A 106 16.03 9.70 3.55
N VAL A 107 15.51 10.34 4.60
CA VAL A 107 14.58 11.48 4.45
C VAL A 107 15.26 12.64 3.73
N SER A 108 16.49 13.00 4.10
CA SER A 108 17.28 14.06 3.43
C SER A 108 17.46 13.74 1.94
N TYR A 109 17.84 12.50 1.61
CA TYR A 109 17.95 12.07 0.22
C TYR A 109 16.63 12.22 -0.54
N ILE A 110 15.51 11.78 0.04
CA ILE A 110 14.19 11.85 -0.62
C ILE A 110 13.80 13.31 -0.90
N LEU A 111 13.97 14.21 0.08
CA LEU A 111 13.63 15.63 -0.08
C LEU A 111 14.44 16.29 -1.19
N ASP A 112 15.74 16.02 -1.27
CA ASP A 112 16.60 16.56 -2.32
C ASP A 112 16.34 15.92 -3.68
N HIS A 113 16.21 14.59 -3.74
CA HIS A 113 15.96 13.88 -5.00
C HIS A 113 14.61 14.25 -5.61
N ALA A 114 13.57 14.41 -4.75
CA ALA A 114 12.24 14.85 -5.15
C ALA A 114 12.17 16.35 -5.47
N GLU A 115 13.21 17.13 -5.17
CA GLU A 115 13.20 18.60 -5.27
C GLU A 115 12.01 19.23 -4.52
N ALA A 116 11.77 18.73 -3.30
CA ALA A 116 10.64 19.15 -2.49
C ALA A 116 10.67 20.66 -2.21
N LYS A 117 9.61 21.38 -2.57
CA LYS A 117 9.44 22.81 -2.27
C LYS A 117 8.73 23.07 -0.96
N VAL A 118 7.90 22.15 -0.52
CA VAL A 118 7.18 22.18 0.74
C VAL A 118 7.32 20.81 1.41
N LEU A 119 7.48 20.80 2.73
CA LEU A 119 7.36 19.63 3.57
C LEU A 119 6.27 19.86 4.61
N ILE A 120 5.17 19.13 4.49
CA ILE A 120 4.13 19.04 5.52
C ILE A 120 4.54 17.93 6.48
N VAL A 121 4.64 18.19 7.77
CA VAL A 121 5.23 17.23 8.69
C VAL A 121 4.56 17.22 10.07
N ASP A 122 4.32 16.02 10.60
CA ASP A 122 3.84 15.85 11.96
C ASP A 122 4.94 16.15 12.99
N ARG A 123 4.61 16.97 13.99
CA ARG A 123 5.54 17.43 15.04
C ARG A 123 6.16 16.31 15.86
N GLN A 124 5.55 15.14 15.93
CA GLN A 124 6.12 13.97 16.60
C GLN A 124 7.41 13.49 15.90
N LEU A 125 7.59 13.81 14.62
CA LEU A 125 8.75 13.43 13.81
C LEU A 125 9.92 14.44 13.89
N HIS A 126 9.83 15.43 14.79
CA HIS A 126 10.79 16.53 14.90
C HIS A 126 12.26 16.09 14.97
N SER A 127 12.57 15.01 15.70
CA SER A 127 13.95 14.56 15.90
C SER A 127 14.60 14.06 14.60
N VAL A 128 13.85 13.29 13.80
CA VAL A 128 14.32 12.81 12.49
C VAL A 128 14.37 13.93 11.49
N ILE A 129 13.35 14.79 11.45
CA ILE A 129 13.27 15.88 10.47
C ILE A 129 14.33 16.94 10.72
N ASN A 130 14.53 17.40 11.95
CA ASN A 130 15.58 18.40 12.25
C ASN A 130 16.95 17.89 11.81
N LYS A 131 17.26 16.64 12.10
CA LYS A 131 18.51 16.01 11.66
C LYS A 131 18.59 15.84 10.14
N ALA A 132 17.50 15.55 9.47
CA ALA A 132 17.46 15.49 8.01
C ALA A 132 17.71 16.84 7.37
N LEU A 133 17.07 17.92 7.88
CA LEU A 133 17.17 19.28 7.35
C LEU A 133 18.58 19.87 7.44
N GLU A 134 19.45 19.40 8.34
CA GLU A 134 20.86 19.80 8.40
C GLU A 134 21.60 19.50 7.08
N ASN A 135 21.18 18.47 6.34
CA ASN A 135 21.83 17.99 5.13
C ASN A 135 21.02 18.22 3.85
N VAL A 136 19.79 18.76 3.95
CA VAL A 136 18.92 19.04 2.80
C VAL A 136 19.35 20.32 2.09
N LYS A 137 19.56 20.20 0.77
CA LYS A 137 19.96 21.32 -0.11
C LYS A 137 18.78 22.11 -0.63
N SER A 138 17.66 21.46 -0.88
CA SER A 138 16.43 22.05 -1.46
C SER A 138 15.74 23.04 -0.52
N LYS A 139 15.96 22.96 0.80
CA LYS A 139 15.38 23.84 1.84
C LYS A 139 13.88 24.08 1.65
N PRO A 140 13.04 23.05 1.74
CA PRO A 140 11.60 23.21 1.57
C PRO A 140 11.01 24.12 2.66
N LEU A 141 9.91 24.81 2.32
CA LEU A 141 9.08 25.46 3.35
C LEU A 141 8.48 24.35 4.25
N ILE A 142 8.63 24.51 5.55
CA ILE A 142 8.11 23.53 6.52
C ILE A 142 6.74 23.97 7.02
N ILE A 143 5.76 23.08 6.95
CA ILE A 143 4.41 23.27 7.50
C ILE A 143 4.18 22.19 8.54
N ASP A 144 4.04 22.57 9.79
CA ASP A 144 3.87 21.68 10.93
C ASP A 144 2.40 21.20 11.06
N ILE A 145 2.21 19.94 11.33
CA ILE A 145 0.95 19.40 11.83
C ILE A 145 1.03 19.31 13.36
N GLN A 146 0.19 20.10 14.04
CA GLN A 146 -0.06 19.99 15.46
C GLN A 146 -1.25 19.04 15.67
N ASP A 147 -1.02 17.91 16.33
CA ASP A 147 -2.10 16.97 16.64
C ASP A 147 -2.41 16.98 18.15
N ASP A 148 -3.54 17.54 18.51
CA ASP A 148 -3.97 17.65 19.91
C ASP A 148 -4.35 16.30 20.53
N ASN A 149 -4.57 15.27 19.72
CA ASN A 149 -4.87 13.91 20.18
C ASN A 149 -3.61 13.04 20.34
N ALA A 150 -2.42 13.54 19.94
CA ALA A 150 -1.18 12.84 20.17
C ALA A 150 -0.60 13.15 21.56
N ASP A 151 0.39 12.36 22.00
CA ASP A 151 1.13 12.66 23.23
C ASP A 151 1.88 13.98 23.09
N GLN A 152 1.40 15.02 23.77
CA GLN A 152 1.91 16.37 23.69
C GLN A 152 3.40 16.47 24.12
N SER A 153 3.88 15.56 24.95
CA SER A 153 5.29 15.51 25.38
C SER A 153 6.25 15.16 24.23
N LEU A 154 5.73 14.50 23.19
CA LEU A 154 6.48 14.10 22.00
C LEU A 154 6.46 15.15 20.88
N LEU A 155 5.61 16.19 21.00
CA LEU A 155 5.43 17.18 19.94
C LEU A 155 6.38 18.36 20.12
N LYS A 156 7.14 18.68 19.08
CA LYS A 156 7.98 19.89 19.04
C LYS A 156 7.84 20.57 17.69
N LYS A 157 7.72 21.89 17.73
CA LYS A 157 7.69 22.73 16.53
C LYS A 157 8.94 22.52 15.67
N ILE A 158 8.76 22.41 14.35
CA ILE A 158 9.83 22.18 13.37
C ILE A 158 9.95 23.40 12.44
N GLY A 159 8.84 23.82 11.85
CA GLY A 159 8.78 24.93 10.90
C GLY A 159 8.16 26.23 11.47
N ASP A 160 8.06 27.24 10.62
CA ASP A 160 7.47 28.54 10.99
C ASP A 160 5.96 28.61 10.73
N LYS A 161 5.43 27.69 9.94
CA LYS A 161 4.00 27.62 9.59
C LYS A 161 3.34 26.45 10.30
N GLU A 162 2.16 26.67 10.83
CA GLU A 162 1.28 25.63 11.35
C GLU A 162 0.23 25.31 10.27
N TYR A 163 -0.24 24.04 10.20
CA TYR A 163 -1.10 23.54 9.14
C TYR A 163 -2.43 24.31 9.05
N GLU A 164 -3.12 24.51 10.16
CA GLU A 164 -4.42 25.21 10.18
C GLU A 164 -4.25 26.72 9.86
N ASP A 165 -3.21 27.35 10.40
CA ASP A 165 -2.88 28.74 10.07
C ASP A 165 -2.58 28.89 8.59
N PHE A 166 -1.80 27.97 8.02
CA PHE A 166 -1.48 27.97 6.59
C PHE A 166 -2.72 27.76 5.73
N LEU A 167 -3.55 26.76 6.05
CA LEU A 167 -4.81 26.48 5.40
C LEU A 167 -5.71 27.72 5.36
N ASN A 168 -5.79 28.46 6.49
CA ASN A 168 -6.64 29.64 6.60
C ASN A 168 -6.15 30.83 5.77
N THR A 169 -4.96 30.80 5.19
CA THR A 169 -4.52 31.79 4.19
C THR A 169 -5.13 31.56 2.80
N GLY A 170 -5.70 30.38 2.55
CA GLY A 170 -6.30 30.00 1.28
C GLY A 170 -7.65 30.66 1.02
N ASP A 171 -8.07 30.61 -0.24
CA ASP A 171 -9.38 31.09 -0.72
C ASP A 171 -10.38 29.93 -0.76
N GLU A 172 -11.51 30.09 -0.11
CA GLU A 172 -12.59 29.10 -0.10
C GLU A 172 -13.33 28.97 -1.44
N ASN A 173 -13.17 29.95 -2.33
CA ASN A 173 -13.73 29.93 -3.68
C ASN A 173 -12.74 29.46 -4.75
N TYR A 174 -11.60 28.90 -4.34
CA TYR A 174 -10.59 28.41 -5.26
C TYR A 174 -11.14 27.31 -6.17
N VAL A 175 -10.94 27.52 -7.48
CA VAL A 175 -11.32 26.53 -8.51
C VAL A 175 -10.07 25.73 -8.89
N TRP A 176 -10.04 24.47 -8.51
CA TRP A 176 -8.92 23.59 -8.80
C TRP A 176 -8.81 23.26 -10.29
N LYS A 177 -7.59 23.01 -10.75
CA LYS A 177 -7.27 22.74 -12.15
C LYS A 177 -7.31 21.24 -12.44
N ARG A 178 -8.12 20.84 -13.40
CA ARG A 178 -8.07 19.47 -13.92
C ARG A 178 -6.77 19.25 -14.70
N PRO A 179 -6.19 18.02 -14.66
CA PRO A 179 -5.04 17.72 -15.50
C PRO A 179 -5.41 17.91 -16.98
N LYS A 180 -4.46 18.42 -17.77
CA LYS A 180 -4.62 18.55 -19.23
C LYS A 180 -4.53 17.20 -19.91
N ASP A 181 -3.75 16.30 -19.33
CA ASP A 181 -3.54 14.92 -19.75
C ASP A 181 -3.57 14.02 -18.51
N GLU A 182 -4.32 12.95 -18.58
CA GLU A 182 -4.41 11.96 -17.51
C GLU A 182 -3.08 11.20 -17.26
N TRP A 183 -2.10 11.35 -18.15
CA TRP A 183 -0.73 10.87 -17.98
C TRP A 183 0.13 11.81 -17.12
N GLN A 184 -0.34 13.00 -16.75
CA GLN A 184 0.37 13.87 -15.80
C GLN A 184 0.60 13.17 -14.47
N ALA A 185 1.74 13.49 -13.83
CA ALA A 185 2.07 12.93 -12.52
C ALA A 185 1.10 13.46 -11.44
N ILE A 186 0.61 12.56 -10.58
CA ILE A 186 -0.23 12.89 -9.42
C ILE A 186 0.53 12.70 -8.12
N SER A 187 1.35 11.64 -8.04
CA SER A 187 2.14 11.38 -6.85
C SER A 187 3.47 10.68 -7.13
N LEU A 188 4.36 10.77 -6.15
CA LEU A 188 5.70 10.19 -6.12
C LEU A 188 5.85 9.40 -4.82
N SER A 189 6.06 8.10 -4.91
CA SER A 189 6.25 7.20 -3.77
C SER A 189 7.62 6.55 -3.81
N TYR A 190 8.35 6.55 -2.69
CA TYR A 190 9.68 5.94 -2.64
C TYR A 190 9.62 4.51 -2.14
N THR A 191 10.27 3.60 -2.87
CA THR A 191 10.44 2.21 -2.44
C THR A 191 11.60 2.12 -1.45
N SER A 192 11.52 1.19 -0.50
CA SER A 192 12.65 0.81 0.32
C SER A 192 13.64 0.00 -0.54
N GLY A 193 14.57 0.67 -1.20
CA GLY A 193 15.63 0.01 -1.97
C GLY A 193 16.47 -0.89 -1.05
N THR A 194 16.59 -2.17 -1.41
CA THR A 194 17.40 -3.13 -0.63
C THR A 194 18.89 -3.06 -0.97
N THR A 195 19.25 -2.39 -2.06
CA THR A 195 20.64 -2.32 -2.57
C THR A 195 20.96 -0.91 -3.09
N GLY A 196 20.78 0.13 -2.27
CA GLY A 196 21.09 1.50 -2.68
C GLY A 196 20.07 2.53 -2.19
N ASN A 197 20.08 3.72 -2.79
CA ASN A 197 19.10 4.75 -2.47
C ASN A 197 17.68 4.34 -2.92
N PRO A 198 16.63 4.75 -2.17
CA PRO A 198 15.26 4.50 -2.56
C PRO A 198 14.94 5.04 -3.97
N LYS A 199 14.18 4.27 -4.76
CA LYS A 199 13.72 4.72 -6.08
C LYS A 199 12.39 5.44 -5.95
N GLY A 200 12.24 6.56 -6.64
CA GLY A 200 10.99 7.32 -6.70
C GLY A 200 10.07 6.79 -7.79
N VAL A 201 8.97 6.18 -7.41
CA VAL A 201 7.94 5.65 -8.32
C VAL A 201 6.93 6.75 -8.63
N VAL A 202 6.77 7.09 -9.91
CA VAL A 202 5.86 8.16 -10.34
C VAL A 202 4.51 7.58 -10.77
N TYR A 203 3.44 8.07 -10.14
CA TYR A 203 2.06 7.75 -10.49
C TYR A 203 1.47 8.81 -11.42
N HIS A 204 0.55 8.39 -12.31
CA HIS A 204 -0.24 9.29 -13.15
C HIS A 204 -1.72 9.27 -12.74
N HIS A 205 -2.48 10.32 -13.07
CA HIS A 205 -3.89 10.46 -12.71
C HIS A 205 -4.75 9.28 -13.20
N ARG A 206 -4.52 8.81 -14.44
CA ARG A 206 -5.24 7.65 -15.00
C ARG A 206 -5.07 6.39 -14.16
N GLY A 207 -3.84 6.05 -13.77
CA GLY A 207 -3.56 4.85 -12.98
C GLY A 207 -4.22 4.90 -11.61
N SER A 208 -4.15 6.05 -10.92
CA SER A 208 -4.81 6.25 -9.62
C SER A 208 -6.34 6.17 -9.72
N TYR A 209 -6.93 6.73 -10.78
CA TYR A 209 -8.37 6.62 -11.05
C TYR A 209 -8.80 5.15 -11.28
N LEU A 210 -8.09 4.45 -12.18
CA LEU A 210 -8.40 3.07 -12.54
C LEU A 210 -8.15 2.11 -11.36
N MET A 211 -7.06 2.31 -10.60
CA MET A 211 -6.81 1.52 -9.40
C MET A 211 -7.92 1.70 -8.36
N SER A 212 -8.38 2.92 -8.14
CA SER A 212 -9.49 3.20 -7.22
C SER A 212 -10.78 2.48 -7.63
N THR A 213 -11.13 2.52 -8.92
CA THR A 213 -12.32 1.84 -9.46
C THR A 213 -12.17 0.32 -9.43
N GLY A 214 -10.99 -0.19 -9.81
CA GLY A 214 -10.68 -1.61 -9.80
C GLY A 214 -10.72 -2.23 -8.41
N SER A 215 -10.19 -1.53 -7.41
CA SER A 215 -10.24 -1.96 -6.00
C SER A 215 -11.67 -2.08 -5.50
N ALA A 216 -12.53 -1.12 -5.83
CA ALA A 216 -13.94 -1.16 -5.44
C ALA A 216 -14.68 -2.36 -6.02
N VAL A 217 -14.43 -2.67 -7.30
CA VAL A 217 -15.03 -3.83 -7.98
C VAL A 217 -14.46 -5.13 -7.46
N ALA A 218 -13.14 -5.25 -7.39
CA ALA A 218 -12.47 -6.49 -7.01
C ALA A 218 -12.78 -6.92 -5.58
N TRP A 219 -12.99 -5.96 -4.68
CA TRP A 219 -13.32 -6.22 -3.28
C TRP A 219 -14.82 -6.11 -2.98
N ASN A 220 -15.64 -5.94 -4.01
CA ASN A 220 -17.09 -5.79 -3.87
C ASN A 220 -17.50 -4.76 -2.81
N MET A 221 -16.84 -3.60 -2.85
CA MET A 221 -17.03 -2.55 -1.83
C MET A 221 -18.38 -1.85 -2.03
N PRO A 222 -19.21 -1.76 -0.99
CA PRO A 222 -20.52 -1.10 -1.11
C PRO A 222 -20.40 0.42 -1.09
N ASN A 223 -21.41 1.10 -1.61
CA ASN A 223 -21.59 2.53 -1.39
C ASN A 223 -21.70 2.84 0.13
N ARG A 224 -21.12 3.96 0.54
CA ARG A 224 -21.15 4.47 1.92
C ARG A 224 -20.60 3.47 2.95
N LEU A 225 -19.55 2.74 2.55
CA LEU A 225 -18.81 1.89 3.48
C LEU A 225 -18.12 2.72 4.58
N ASN A 226 -17.81 2.07 5.68
CA ASN A 226 -16.99 2.63 6.75
C ASN A 226 -15.61 1.98 6.70
N PHE A 227 -14.59 2.76 6.37
CA PHE A 227 -13.23 2.30 6.13
C PHE A 227 -12.28 2.76 7.23
N LEU A 228 -11.52 1.82 7.83
CA LEU A 228 -10.48 2.13 8.81
C LEU A 228 -9.11 2.17 8.14
N THR A 229 -8.37 3.25 8.31
CA THR A 229 -7.03 3.42 7.74
C THR A 229 -5.97 2.74 8.60
N VAL A 230 -5.88 1.42 8.54
CA VAL A 230 -4.82 0.63 9.18
C VAL A 230 -3.54 0.67 8.35
N VAL A 231 -3.66 0.56 7.01
CA VAL A 231 -2.53 0.79 6.10
C VAL A 231 -2.13 2.26 6.16
N PRO A 232 -0.82 2.56 6.34
CA PRO A 232 -0.37 3.94 6.32
C PRO A 232 -0.67 4.62 4.98
N MET A 233 -1.27 5.82 5.03
CA MET A 233 -1.60 6.59 3.82
C MET A 233 -0.37 7.04 3.03
N PHE A 234 0.82 6.99 3.62
CA PHE A 234 2.06 7.22 2.90
C PHE A 234 2.54 6.02 2.07
N HIS A 235 2.12 4.79 2.37
CA HIS A 235 2.58 3.58 1.70
C HIS A 235 1.74 3.29 0.46
N CYS A 236 2.37 3.29 -0.73
CA CYS A 236 1.69 3.19 -2.03
C CYS A 236 0.45 4.11 -2.08
N ASN A 237 0.59 5.35 -1.56
CA ASN A 237 -0.50 6.31 -1.33
C ASN A 237 -1.74 5.66 -0.69
N GLY A 238 -1.50 4.93 0.41
CA GLY A 238 -2.56 4.25 1.16
C GLY A 238 -3.33 3.23 0.34
N TRP A 239 -2.67 2.55 -0.61
CA TRP A 239 -3.27 1.61 -1.56
C TRP A 239 -4.43 2.23 -2.36
N CYS A 240 -4.33 3.52 -2.67
CA CYS A 240 -5.35 4.32 -3.34
C CYS A 240 -6.69 4.45 -2.57
N TYR A 241 -6.82 3.98 -1.32
CA TYR A 241 -8.07 4.12 -0.55
C TYR A 241 -8.44 5.56 -0.21
N PRO A 242 -7.50 6.53 -0.02
CA PRO A 242 -7.87 7.93 0.08
C PRO A 242 -8.71 8.44 -1.11
N TRP A 243 -8.62 7.82 -2.28
CA TRP A 243 -9.44 8.12 -3.46
C TRP A 243 -10.61 7.15 -3.65
N THR A 244 -10.43 5.86 -3.33
CA THR A 244 -11.47 4.82 -3.50
C THR A 244 -12.67 5.06 -2.57
N VAL A 245 -12.42 5.40 -1.30
CA VAL A 245 -13.49 5.59 -0.31
C VAL A 245 -14.39 6.78 -0.67
N PRO A 246 -13.87 7.97 -1.03
CA PRO A 246 -14.69 9.08 -1.55
C PRO A 246 -15.47 8.75 -2.82
N MET A 247 -14.91 7.98 -3.75
CA MET A 247 -15.62 7.52 -4.94
C MET A 247 -16.92 6.78 -4.59
N LEU A 248 -16.88 6.00 -3.51
CA LEU A 248 -18.03 5.24 -2.99
C LEU A 248 -18.85 6.03 -1.95
N ASN A 249 -18.58 7.33 -1.76
CA ASN A 249 -19.20 8.18 -0.74
C ASN A 249 -19.09 7.56 0.67
N GLY A 250 -18.02 6.80 0.90
CA GLY A 250 -17.77 6.09 2.14
C GLY A 250 -17.16 7.01 3.22
N LYS A 251 -17.16 6.54 4.45
CA LYS A 251 -16.54 7.26 5.56
C LYS A 251 -15.16 6.69 5.87
N THR A 252 -14.16 7.56 5.93
CA THR A 252 -12.81 7.22 6.34
C THR A 252 -12.64 7.47 7.83
N ILE A 253 -12.23 6.46 8.58
CA ILE A 253 -11.86 6.57 9.98
C ILE A 253 -10.34 6.48 10.07
N CYS A 254 -9.70 7.54 10.54
CA CYS A 254 -8.25 7.62 10.65
C CYS A 254 -7.75 6.92 11.92
N LEU A 255 -6.73 6.09 11.78
CA LEU A 255 -6.02 5.41 12.87
C LEU A 255 -4.54 5.82 12.84
N ARG A 256 -4.14 6.69 13.77
CA ARG A 256 -2.78 7.25 13.84
C ARG A 256 -1.70 6.19 14.05
N ALA A 257 -1.94 5.25 14.94
CA ALA A 257 -1.02 4.18 15.30
C ALA A 257 -1.76 2.85 15.43
N ILE A 258 -1.05 1.75 15.17
CA ILE A 258 -1.62 0.40 15.33
C ILE A 258 -1.75 0.11 16.83
N ASP A 259 -2.99 0.03 17.27
CA ASP A 259 -3.43 -0.39 18.61
C ASP A 259 -4.61 -1.34 18.43
N ILE A 260 -4.46 -2.58 18.87
CA ILE A 260 -5.44 -3.63 18.60
C ILE A 260 -6.73 -3.38 19.35
N LYS A 261 -6.65 -2.95 20.61
CA LYS A 261 -7.82 -2.58 21.41
C LYS A 261 -8.60 -1.45 20.74
N LYS A 262 -7.88 -0.42 20.28
CA LYS A 262 -8.48 0.72 19.56
C LYS A 262 -9.13 0.29 18.24
N ILE A 263 -8.53 -0.64 17.50
CA ILE A 263 -9.13 -1.20 16.27
C ILE A 263 -10.50 -1.81 16.59
N PHE A 264 -10.62 -2.67 17.60
CA PHE A 264 -11.90 -3.27 17.97
C PHE A 264 -12.91 -2.23 18.48
N GLU A 265 -12.47 -1.23 19.25
CA GLU A 265 -13.32 -0.12 19.69
C GLU A 265 -13.89 0.69 18.52
N LEU A 266 -13.04 1.01 17.53
CA LEU A 266 -13.45 1.75 16.33
C LEU A 266 -14.37 0.91 15.44
N ILE A 267 -14.13 -0.41 15.29
CA ILE A 267 -15.03 -1.31 14.58
C ILE A 267 -16.43 -1.27 15.18
N GLU A 268 -16.54 -1.35 16.50
CA GLU A 268 -17.81 -1.30 17.19
C GLU A 268 -18.47 0.08 17.08
N LYS A 269 -17.72 1.15 17.40
CA LYS A 269 -18.21 2.52 17.45
C LYS A 269 -18.68 3.03 16.09
N HIS A 270 -17.87 2.82 15.06
CA HIS A 270 -18.11 3.38 13.71
C HIS A 270 -18.67 2.37 12.72
N LYS A 271 -18.97 1.13 13.17
CA LYS A 271 -19.46 0.05 12.30
C LYS A 271 -18.55 -0.15 11.08
N ILE A 272 -17.23 -0.23 11.34
CA ILE A 272 -16.22 -0.44 10.30
C ILE A 272 -16.53 -1.71 9.53
N THR A 273 -16.59 -1.60 8.22
CA THR A 273 -16.86 -2.72 7.33
C THR A 273 -15.62 -3.22 6.60
N HIS A 274 -14.64 -2.34 6.36
CA HIS A 274 -13.45 -2.65 5.57
C HIS A 274 -12.18 -2.03 6.15
N PHE A 275 -11.07 -2.75 6.09
CA PHE A 275 -9.73 -2.20 6.25
C PHE A 275 -8.69 -3.07 5.55
N GLY A 276 -7.53 -2.50 5.22
CA GLY A 276 -6.35 -3.25 4.76
C GLY A 276 -5.33 -3.38 5.87
N GLY A 277 -4.53 -4.44 5.87
CA GLY A 277 -3.45 -4.60 6.84
C GLY A 277 -2.35 -5.55 6.34
N ALA A 278 -1.10 -5.26 6.67
CA ALA A 278 0.00 -6.19 6.44
C ALA A 278 -0.16 -7.44 7.33
N PRO A 279 0.41 -8.60 6.96
CA PRO A 279 0.32 -9.85 7.74
C PRO A 279 0.71 -9.70 9.21
N ILE A 280 1.68 -8.84 9.53
CA ILE A 280 2.06 -8.55 10.91
C ILE A 280 0.90 -7.97 11.73
N VAL A 281 0.06 -7.11 11.15
CA VAL A 281 -1.11 -6.55 11.84
C VAL A 281 -2.16 -7.63 12.08
N LEU A 282 -2.38 -8.52 11.11
CA LEU A 282 -3.29 -9.66 11.29
C LEU A 282 -2.79 -10.60 12.39
N ASN A 283 -1.47 -10.82 12.44
CA ASN A 283 -0.85 -11.60 13.52
C ASN A 283 -1.06 -10.93 14.89
N MET A 284 -0.89 -9.61 14.99
CA MET A 284 -1.18 -8.86 16.22
C MET A 284 -2.66 -8.98 16.63
N ILE A 285 -3.61 -8.88 15.69
CA ILE A 285 -5.04 -9.05 15.93
C ILE A 285 -5.33 -10.46 16.47
N THR A 286 -4.77 -11.48 15.84
CA THR A 286 -4.99 -12.88 16.24
C THR A 286 -4.28 -13.27 17.53
N GLY A 287 -3.19 -12.57 17.87
CA GLY A 287 -2.41 -12.76 19.11
C GLY A 287 -2.85 -11.88 20.29
N ALA A 288 -3.78 -10.95 20.09
CA ALA A 288 -4.23 -10.04 21.15
C ALA A 288 -4.91 -10.78 22.32
N ALA A 289 -4.83 -10.22 23.52
CA ALA A 289 -5.53 -10.74 24.70
C ALA A 289 -7.05 -10.67 24.51
N GLU A 290 -7.80 -11.57 25.14
CA GLU A 290 -9.27 -11.56 25.08
C GLU A 290 -9.87 -10.25 25.60
N SER A 291 -9.24 -9.63 26.60
CA SER A 291 -9.64 -8.32 27.14
C SER A 291 -9.58 -7.18 26.12
N ASP A 292 -8.72 -7.30 25.12
CA ASP A 292 -8.51 -6.27 24.10
C ASP A 292 -9.36 -6.51 22.85
N ARG A 293 -10.03 -7.67 22.78
CA ARG A 293 -10.91 -8.06 21.69
C ARG A 293 -12.35 -7.77 22.02
N LYS A 294 -13.14 -7.46 21.00
CA LYS A 294 -14.60 -7.40 21.09
C LYS A 294 -15.21 -8.35 20.09
N LYS A 295 -16.33 -8.98 20.47
CA LYS A 295 -17.10 -9.80 19.54
C LYS A 295 -17.63 -8.93 18.41
N LEU A 296 -17.37 -9.31 17.17
CA LEU A 296 -17.89 -8.61 16.01
C LEU A 296 -19.40 -8.91 15.85
N ASN A 297 -20.19 -7.86 15.71
CA ASN A 297 -21.64 -7.94 15.53
C ASN A 297 -22.07 -7.82 14.05
N HIS A 298 -21.10 -7.64 13.15
CA HIS A 298 -21.27 -7.57 11.71
C HIS A 298 -20.01 -8.07 11.04
N LYS A 299 -20.10 -8.37 9.75
CA LYS A 299 -18.97 -8.85 8.95
C LYS A 299 -17.98 -7.71 8.70
N VAL A 300 -16.71 -7.98 8.91
CA VAL A 300 -15.61 -7.06 8.63
C VAL A 300 -14.68 -7.69 7.59
N TYR A 301 -14.53 -7.03 6.47
CA TYR A 301 -13.70 -7.46 5.37
C TYR A 301 -12.28 -6.89 5.53
N VAL A 302 -11.28 -7.75 5.36
CA VAL A 302 -9.88 -7.39 5.52
C VAL A 302 -9.09 -7.75 4.27
N LEU A 303 -8.36 -6.79 3.70
CA LEU A 303 -7.35 -7.05 2.68
C LEU A 303 -5.98 -7.21 3.32
N THR A 304 -5.23 -8.23 2.90
CA THR A 304 -3.83 -8.37 3.31
C THR A 304 -2.90 -8.47 2.13
N ALA A 305 -1.77 -7.76 2.23
CA ALA A 305 -0.73 -7.69 1.20
C ALA A 305 0.63 -7.35 1.83
N GLY A 306 1.67 -7.28 1.00
CA GLY A 306 3.03 -6.86 1.36
C GLY A 306 3.97 -8.04 1.62
N ALA A 307 3.46 -9.15 2.10
CA ALA A 307 4.13 -10.45 2.20
C ALA A 307 3.08 -11.56 2.17
N PRO A 308 3.40 -12.79 1.77
CA PRO A 308 2.46 -13.91 1.86
C PRO A 308 2.21 -14.25 3.35
N PRO A 309 0.95 -14.13 3.84
CA PRO A 309 0.66 -14.54 5.22
C PRO A 309 0.65 -16.07 5.33
N PRO A 310 1.13 -16.63 6.45
CA PRO A 310 0.94 -18.05 6.74
C PRO A 310 -0.55 -18.43 6.72
N SER A 311 -0.89 -19.60 6.18
CA SER A 311 -2.29 -20.07 6.04
C SER A 311 -3.06 -20.09 7.37
N ILE A 312 -2.38 -20.36 8.48
CA ILE A 312 -2.96 -20.36 9.82
C ILE A 312 -3.54 -18.99 10.24
N ILE A 313 -3.05 -17.90 9.71
CA ILE A 313 -3.54 -16.54 10.03
C ILE A 313 -4.96 -16.35 9.48
N PHE A 314 -5.26 -16.86 8.28
CA PHE A 314 -6.61 -16.81 7.72
C PHE A 314 -7.61 -17.54 8.63
N LYS A 315 -7.28 -18.76 9.08
CA LYS A 315 -8.10 -19.55 10.02
C LYS A 315 -8.38 -18.79 11.32
N LYS A 316 -7.34 -18.17 11.91
CA LYS A 316 -7.47 -17.41 13.16
C LYS A 316 -8.31 -16.13 13.00
N MET A 317 -8.15 -15.41 11.88
CA MET A 317 -8.93 -14.21 11.57
C MET A 317 -10.42 -14.54 11.37
N GLU A 318 -10.72 -15.60 10.64
CA GLU A 318 -12.10 -16.06 10.42
C GLU A 318 -12.78 -16.50 11.72
N ALA A 319 -12.05 -17.16 12.61
CA ALA A 319 -12.57 -17.51 13.95
C ALA A 319 -12.93 -16.28 14.79
N LEU A 320 -12.33 -15.11 14.51
CA LEU A 320 -12.67 -13.83 15.12
C LEU A 320 -13.79 -13.08 14.39
N GLY A 321 -14.31 -13.60 13.26
CA GLY A 321 -15.40 -13.01 12.47
C GLY A 321 -14.96 -12.08 11.35
N PHE A 322 -13.68 -12.04 11.00
CA PHE A 322 -13.17 -11.31 9.85
C PHE A 322 -13.23 -12.16 8.57
N GLU A 323 -13.47 -11.53 7.43
CA GLU A 323 -13.28 -12.15 6.13
C GLU A 323 -12.04 -11.57 5.47
N VAL A 324 -11.03 -12.41 5.25
CA VAL A 324 -9.73 -11.97 4.76
C VAL A 324 -9.54 -12.37 3.31
N MET A 325 -9.20 -11.40 2.45
CA MET A 325 -8.76 -11.61 1.08
C MET A 325 -7.27 -11.28 0.94
N HIS A 326 -6.52 -12.24 0.38
CA HIS A 326 -5.13 -12.01 0.03
C HIS A 326 -5.03 -11.35 -1.33
N VAL A 327 -4.22 -10.32 -1.42
CA VAL A 327 -3.92 -9.59 -2.64
C VAL A 327 -2.41 -9.39 -2.80
N TYR A 328 -1.98 -9.19 -4.03
CA TYR A 328 -0.58 -8.91 -4.35
C TYR A 328 -0.48 -7.70 -5.25
N GLY A 329 0.56 -6.94 -5.04
CA GLY A 329 0.96 -5.81 -5.85
C GLY A 329 2.21 -5.14 -5.29
N LEU A 330 2.64 -4.11 -5.98
CA LEU A 330 3.89 -3.40 -5.75
C LEU A 330 3.62 -1.90 -5.70
N THR A 331 4.59 -1.13 -5.24
CA THR A 331 4.55 0.33 -5.38
C THR A 331 4.40 0.72 -6.84
N GLU A 332 5.10 0.02 -7.73
CA GLU A 332 5.09 0.23 -9.18
C GLU A 332 3.73 -0.07 -9.85
N THR A 333 2.80 -0.67 -9.12
CA THR A 333 1.44 -1.00 -9.60
C THR A 333 0.33 -0.31 -8.81
N TYR A 334 0.61 0.80 -8.12
CA TYR A 334 -0.34 1.57 -7.29
C TYR A 334 -0.92 0.80 -6.09
N GLY A 335 -0.52 -0.42 -5.87
CA GLY A 335 -1.05 -1.37 -4.91
C GLY A 335 -1.36 -2.71 -5.58
N HIS A 336 -2.59 -3.18 -5.46
CA HIS A 336 -2.94 -4.56 -5.81
C HIS A 336 -3.22 -4.77 -7.29
N ILE A 337 -2.70 -5.88 -7.83
CA ILE A 337 -2.94 -6.32 -9.22
C ILE A 337 -3.42 -7.76 -9.32
N LEU A 338 -3.20 -8.54 -8.26
CA LEU A 338 -3.74 -9.89 -8.12
C LEU A 338 -4.58 -9.99 -6.85
N GLN A 339 -5.61 -10.83 -6.90
CA GLN A 339 -6.44 -11.18 -5.76
C GLN A 339 -6.68 -12.68 -5.71
N CYS A 340 -6.73 -13.26 -4.53
CA CYS A 340 -7.22 -14.61 -4.35
C CYS A 340 -8.76 -14.61 -4.43
N ALA A 341 -9.29 -14.42 -5.66
CA ALA A 341 -10.72 -14.48 -5.92
C ALA A 341 -11.26 -15.84 -5.50
N TRP A 342 -12.37 -15.85 -4.74
CA TRP A 342 -12.94 -17.09 -4.24
C TRP A 342 -13.78 -17.78 -5.31
N ASN A 343 -13.67 -19.12 -5.45
CA ASN A 343 -14.54 -19.94 -6.25
C ASN A 343 -15.51 -20.71 -5.32
N ASP A 344 -16.80 -20.64 -5.58
CA ASP A 344 -17.84 -21.27 -4.76
C ASP A 344 -17.68 -22.78 -4.61
N GLU A 345 -17.09 -23.48 -5.58
CA GLU A 345 -16.77 -24.90 -5.51
C GLU A 345 -15.82 -25.23 -4.35
N TRP A 346 -14.96 -24.31 -3.96
CA TRP A 346 -14.02 -24.50 -2.86
C TRP A 346 -14.71 -24.50 -1.48
N ASN A 347 -15.96 -24.07 -1.39
CA ASN A 347 -16.74 -24.13 -0.15
C ASN A 347 -16.90 -25.59 0.35
N SER A 348 -16.80 -26.58 -0.55
CA SER A 348 -16.88 -28.00 -0.24
C SER A 348 -15.58 -28.60 0.33
N PHE A 349 -14.45 -27.89 0.23
CA PHE A 349 -13.16 -28.37 0.74
C PHE A 349 -13.09 -28.27 2.26
N ASP A 350 -12.19 -29.08 2.86
CA ASP A 350 -11.86 -28.93 4.28
C ASP A 350 -11.20 -27.57 4.57
N GLU A 351 -11.19 -27.18 5.84
CA GLU A 351 -10.70 -25.86 6.27
C GLU A 351 -9.21 -25.66 5.98
N ASP A 352 -8.39 -26.70 6.09
CA ASP A 352 -6.95 -26.57 5.86
C ASP A 352 -6.68 -26.32 4.36
N LYS A 353 -7.41 -27.01 3.47
CA LYS A 353 -7.34 -26.78 2.03
C LYS A 353 -7.84 -25.39 1.65
N LYS A 354 -8.94 -24.92 2.22
CA LYS A 354 -9.42 -23.53 2.02
C LYS A 354 -8.36 -22.50 2.41
N ASN A 355 -7.70 -22.67 3.56
CA ASN A 355 -6.67 -21.75 4.03
C ASN A 355 -5.41 -21.77 3.16
N GLU A 356 -5.02 -22.96 2.62
CA GLU A 356 -3.95 -23.03 1.62
C GLU A 356 -4.27 -22.27 0.34
N ILE A 357 -5.52 -22.33 -0.12
CA ILE A 357 -5.99 -21.60 -1.30
C ILE A 357 -5.96 -20.10 -1.03
N LYS A 358 -6.49 -19.64 0.11
CA LYS A 358 -6.50 -18.22 0.52
C LYS A 358 -5.10 -17.61 0.64
N ALA A 359 -4.09 -18.41 0.92
CA ALA A 359 -2.70 -17.96 0.99
C ALA A 359 -2.06 -17.70 -0.38
N ARG A 360 -2.70 -18.05 -1.50
CA ARG A 360 -2.22 -17.76 -2.87
C ARG A 360 -2.46 -16.29 -3.23
N GLN A 361 -1.66 -15.74 -4.14
CA GLN A 361 -1.85 -14.38 -4.66
C GLN A 361 -3.04 -14.29 -5.62
N GLY A 362 -3.33 -15.40 -6.30
CA GLY A 362 -4.55 -15.56 -7.07
C GLY A 362 -4.48 -15.14 -8.53
N VAL A 363 -5.47 -14.38 -8.98
CA VAL A 363 -5.67 -13.98 -10.37
C VAL A 363 -5.69 -12.45 -10.51
N ARG A 364 -5.49 -11.96 -11.74
CA ARG A 364 -5.45 -10.52 -12.04
C ARG A 364 -6.72 -9.78 -11.65
N TYR A 365 -6.58 -8.52 -11.28
CA TYR A 365 -7.69 -7.59 -11.07
C TYR A 365 -8.44 -7.30 -12.39
N PRO A 366 -9.73 -6.92 -12.32
CA PRO A 366 -10.53 -6.62 -13.52
C PRO A 366 -9.94 -5.52 -14.41
N ASN A 367 -9.16 -4.59 -13.85
CA ASN A 367 -8.52 -3.48 -14.55
C ASN A 367 -7.04 -3.69 -14.85
N THR A 368 -6.51 -4.89 -14.58
CA THR A 368 -5.17 -5.32 -14.99
C THR A 368 -5.27 -6.02 -16.35
N GLU A 369 -4.60 -5.49 -17.36
CA GLU A 369 -4.65 -6.04 -18.72
C GLU A 369 -4.07 -7.46 -18.75
N ASP A 370 -2.84 -7.61 -18.25
CA ASP A 370 -2.17 -8.89 -18.09
C ASP A 370 -1.32 -8.95 -16.82
N ALA A 371 -1.33 -10.11 -16.17
CA ALA A 371 -0.38 -10.50 -15.13
C ALA A 371 -0.11 -12.00 -15.28
N MET A 372 1.11 -12.36 -15.65
CA MET A 372 1.50 -13.72 -16.00
C MET A 372 2.81 -14.09 -15.33
N VAL A 373 2.99 -15.39 -15.07
CA VAL A 373 4.31 -15.94 -14.71
C VAL A 373 5.01 -16.34 -16.00
N MET A 374 6.13 -15.70 -16.29
CA MET A 374 6.87 -15.87 -17.55
C MET A 374 8.33 -16.21 -17.28
N ASP A 375 8.92 -16.94 -18.21
CA ASP A 375 10.36 -17.09 -18.28
C ASP A 375 10.99 -15.77 -18.77
N PRO A 376 11.87 -15.14 -17.97
CA PRO A 376 12.42 -13.81 -18.29
C PRO A 376 13.38 -13.79 -19.48
N GLU A 377 13.93 -14.96 -19.88
CA GLU A 377 14.84 -15.06 -21.03
C GLU A 377 14.07 -15.23 -22.34
N THR A 378 13.09 -16.12 -22.34
CA THR A 378 12.31 -16.45 -23.55
C THR A 378 11.09 -15.57 -23.74
N MET A 379 10.66 -14.84 -22.71
CA MET A 379 9.43 -14.03 -22.64
C MET A 379 8.17 -14.86 -22.98
N LYS A 380 8.17 -16.14 -22.60
CA LYS A 380 7.01 -17.04 -22.77
C LYS A 380 6.40 -17.38 -21.43
N PRO A 381 5.07 -17.52 -21.36
CA PRO A 381 4.41 -18.02 -20.15
C PRO A 381 4.94 -19.39 -19.75
N VAL A 382 5.17 -19.60 -18.47
CA VAL A 382 5.52 -20.94 -17.94
C VAL A 382 4.29 -21.86 -17.92
N PRO A 383 4.49 -23.21 -17.94
CA PRO A 383 3.39 -24.15 -17.78
C PRO A 383 2.58 -23.92 -16.50
N MET A 384 1.27 -24.15 -16.57
CA MET A 384 0.37 -24.10 -15.41
C MET A 384 0.40 -25.43 -14.64
N ASP A 385 1.57 -25.82 -14.14
CA ASP A 385 1.82 -27.09 -13.46
C ASP A 385 2.04 -26.97 -11.95
N GLY A 386 2.03 -25.71 -11.43
CA GLY A 386 2.29 -25.40 -10.02
C GLY A 386 3.75 -25.64 -9.58
N LYS A 387 4.65 -25.90 -10.53
CA LYS A 387 6.05 -26.29 -10.27
C LYS A 387 7.06 -25.42 -11.01
N THR A 388 6.84 -25.17 -12.30
CA THR A 388 7.76 -24.38 -13.13
C THR A 388 7.77 -22.94 -12.66
N ILE A 389 8.94 -22.47 -12.21
CA ILE A 389 9.14 -21.12 -11.70
C ILE A 389 9.41 -20.16 -12.86
N GLY A 390 8.80 -18.99 -12.80
CA GLY A 390 9.07 -17.85 -13.65
C GLY A 390 8.90 -16.55 -12.86
N GLU A 391 9.06 -15.42 -13.53
CA GLU A 391 8.85 -14.09 -12.97
C GLU A 391 7.41 -13.61 -13.21
N ILE A 392 6.80 -12.95 -12.23
CA ILE A 392 5.52 -12.27 -12.43
C ILE A 392 5.76 -11.04 -13.30
N MET A 393 5.20 -11.03 -14.50
CA MET A 393 5.25 -9.91 -15.43
C MET A 393 3.87 -9.29 -15.60
N ILE A 394 3.84 -7.96 -15.65
CA ILE A 394 2.61 -7.18 -15.54
C ILE A 394 2.52 -6.21 -16.72
N ARG A 395 1.32 -6.04 -17.25
CA ARG A 395 1.02 -5.06 -18.27
C ARG A 395 -0.37 -4.45 -18.03
N GLY A 396 -0.47 -3.12 -18.13
CA GLY A 396 -1.76 -2.46 -17.99
C GLY A 396 -1.67 -0.99 -17.61
N ASN A 397 -2.83 -0.36 -17.53
CA ASN A 397 -2.99 1.07 -17.25
C ASN A 397 -2.72 1.45 -15.79
N ILE A 398 -2.52 0.46 -14.91
CA ILE A 398 -2.19 0.62 -13.49
C ILE A 398 -0.72 0.26 -13.20
N VAL A 399 0.15 0.34 -14.20
CA VAL A 399 1.61 0.30 -14.03
C VAL A 399 2.12 1.74 -13.96
N MET A 400 3.09 1.99 -13.10
CA MET A 400 3.71 3.31 -12.88
C MET A 400 4.12 4.02 -14.18
N LYS A 401 4.31 5.32 -14.11
CA LYS A 401 4.88 6.10 -15.20
C LYS A 401 6.36 5.78 -15.43
N GLY A 402 7.08 5.47 -14.38
CA GLY A 402 8.50 5.13 -14.35
C GLY A 402 9.15 5.53 -13.04
N TYR A 403 10.46 5.28 -12.94
CA TYR A 403 11.29 5.74 -11.82
C TYR A 403 11.76 7.17 -12.07
N PHE A 404 11.51 8.04 -11.10
CA PHE A 404 11.85 9.46 -11.19
C PHE A 404 13.36 9.67 -11.33
N LYS A 405 13.78 10.38 -12.38
CA LYS A 405 15.19 10.66 -12.73
C LYS A 405 16.06 9.42 -12.92
N ASP A 406 15.46 8.26 -13.20
CA ASP A 406 16.19 7.00 -13.42
C ASP A 406 15.64 6.29 -14.67
N LYS A 407 16.07 6.77 -15.82
CA LYS A 407 15.64 6.21 -17.12
C LYS A 407 16.15 4.78 -17.30
N GLU A 408 17.38 4.49 -16.88
CA GLU A 408 17.98 3.16 -17.03
C GLU A 408 17.19 2.10 -16.24
N ALA A 409 16.90 2.37 -14.97
CA ALA A 409 16.06 1.48 -14.17
C ALA A 409 14.64 1.36 -14.73
N THR A 410 14.07 2.44 -15.28
CA THR A 410 12.75 2.43 -15.92
C THR A 410 12.75 1.52 -17.15
N ASP A 411 13.69 1.71 -18.07
CA ASP A 411 13.81 0.92 -19.31
C ASP A 411 14.03 -0.57 -18.98
N LYS A 412 14.85 -0.87 -17.98
CA LYS A 412 15.10 -2.23 -17.53
C LYS A 412 13.83 -2.86 -16.96
N ALA A 413 13.12 -2.14 -16.08
CA ALA A 413 11.91 -2.65 -15.44
C ALA A 413 10.73 -2.80 -16.41
N MET A 414 10.72 -2.07 -17.53
CA MET A 414 9.65 -2.08 -18.54
C MET A 414 10.10 -2.69 -19.88
N SER A 415 11.10 -3.58 -19.84
CA SER A 415 11.63 -4.20 -21.04
C SER A 415 10.61 -5.12 -21.72
N ASN A 416 10.74 -5.25 -23.05
CA ASN A 416 9.89 -6.13 -23.88
C ASN A 416 8.36 -5.88 -23.76
N GLY A 417 7.96 -4.67 -23.35
CA GLY A 417 6.54 -4.29 -23.21
C GLY A 417 5.85 -4.86 -21.96
N TRP A 418 6.61 -5.33 -20.98
CA TRP A 418 6.15 -5.82 -19.70
C TRP A 418 6.89 -5.14 -18.56
N PHE A 419 6.17 -4.93 -17.45
CA PHE A 419 6.81 -4.57 -16.19
C PHE A 419 7.29 -5.85 -15.50
N HIS A 420 8.58 -5.90 -15.23
CA HIS A 420 9.29 -6.97 -14.53
C HIS A 420 9.24 -6.73 -13.02
N SER A 421 8.51 -7.58 -12.29
CA SER A 421 8.29 -7.39 -10.85
C SER A 421 9.50 -7.76 -10.00
N GLY A 422 10.35 -8.67 -10.49
CA GLY A 422 11.41 -9.30 -9.71
C GLY A 422 10.90 -10.37 -8.74
N ASP A 423 9.61 -10.69 -8.74
CA ASP A 423 9.01 -11.69 -7.86
C ASP A 423 8.82 -13.01 -8.62
N LEU A 424 9.37 -14.09 -8.06
CA LEU A 424 9.31 -15.44 -8.64
C LEU A 424 8.05 -16.16 -8.18
N ALA A 425 7.39 -16.82 -9.11
CA ALA A 425 6.11 -17.47 -8.86
C ALA A 425 5.93 -18.73 -9.73
N VAL A 426 4.89 -19.46 -9.43
CA VAL A 426 4.34 -20.54 -10.28
C VAL A 426 2.89 -20.24 -10.61
N THR A 427 2.40 -20.77 -11.74
CA THR A 427 0.97 -20.79 -12.06
C THR A 427 0.41 -22.17 -11.78
N ASN A 428 -0.60 -22.27 -10.92
CA ASN A 428 -1.26 -23.53 -10.63
C ASN A 428 -2.16 -23.96 -11.80
N PRO A 429 -2.57 -25.28 -11.86
CA PRO A 429 -3.45 -25.77 -12.94
C PRO A 429 -4.79 -25.04 -13.07
N ASP A 430 -5.27 -24.41 -12.00
CA ASP A 430 -6.48 -23.57 -11.96
C ASP A 430 -6.23 -22.12 -12.37
N GLY A 431 -5.03 -21.77 -12.84
CA GLY A 431 -4.63 -20.42 -13.27
C GLY A 431 -4.23 -19.48 -12.14
N TYR A 432 -4.28 -19.90 -10.88
CA TYR A 432 -3.93 -19.06 -9.73
C TYR A 432 -2.42 -18.99 -9.54
N ILE A 433 -1.91 -17.78 -9.44
CA ILE A 433 -0.49 -17.50 -9.22
C ILE A 433 -0.18 -17.68 -7.73
N LYS A 434 0.96 -18.33 -7.45
CA LYS A 434 1.52 -18.49 -6.11
C LYS A 434 2.98 -18.05 -6.12
N ILE A 435 3.30 -17.00 -5.35
CA ILE A 435 4.67 -16.50 -5.17
C ILE A 435 5.48 -17.58 -4.44
N LYS A 436 6.71 -17.74 -4.91
CA LYS A 436 7.71 -18.61 -4.30
C LYS A 436 8.73 -17.79 -3.52
N ASP A 437 9.28 -16.74 -4.13
CA ASP A 437 10.22 -15.82 -3.49
C ASP A 437 10.47 -14.59 -4.37
N ARG A 438 11.31 -13.68 -3.90
CA ARG A 438 11.94 -12.68 -4.78
C ARG A 438 13.17 -13.27 -5.44
N SER A 439 13.44 -12.86 -6.68
CA SER A 439 14.60 -13.35 -7.44
C SER A 439 15.95 -13.15 -6.71
N LYS A 440 16.04 -12.09 -5.89
CA LYS A 440 17.23 -11.74 -5.09
C LYS A 440 17.28 -12.39 -3.70
N ASP A 441 16.18 -12.96 -3.22
CA ASP A 441 16.04 -13.55 -1.88
C ASP A 441 16.00 -15.10 -1.94
N ILE A 442 15.96 -15.68 -3.14
CA ILE A 442 16.15 -17.12 -3.35
C ILE A 442 17.53 -17.53 -2.82
N ILE A 443 17.54 -18.56 -2.00
CA ILE A 443 18.75 -19.12 -1.41
C ILE A 443 19.28 -20.19 -2.34
N ILE A 444 20.51 -20.05 -2.84
CA ILE A 444 21.11 -21.00 -3.79
C ILE A 444 22.05 -21.93 -3.01
N SER A 445 21.55 -23.08 -2.61
CA SER A 445 22.29 -24.07 -1.80
C SER A 445 22.67 -25.28 -2.65
N GLY A 446 23.95 -25.47 -2.90
CA GLY A 446 24.46 -26.60 -3.68
C GLY A 446 23.92 -26.68 -5.11
N GLY A 447 23.50 -25.54 -5.69
CA GLY A 447 22.87 -25.46 -7.02
C GLY A 447 21.35 -25.63 -7.01
N GLU A 448 20.73 -25.86 -5.85
CA GLU A 448 19.28 -25.95 -5.68
C GLU A 448 18.72 -24.61 -5.20
N ASN A 449 17.57 -24.22 -5.75
CA ASN A 449 16.84 -23.02 -5.36
C ASN A 449 15.93 -23.31 -4.15
N ILE A 450 16.19 -22.68 -3.03
CA ILE A 450 15.42 -22.78 -1.81
C ILE A 450 14.63 -21.49 -1.59
N SER A 451 13.32 -21.62 -1.43
CA SER A 451 12.45 -20.50 -1.07
C SER A 451 12.52 -20.21 0.41
N SER A 452 12.90 -18.97 0.77
CA SER A 452 12.86 -18.48 2.15
C SER A 452 11.44 -18.52 2.71
N ILE A 453 10.44 -18.14 1.89
CA ILE A 453 9.01 -18.13 2.23
C ILE A 453 8.48 -19.55 2.54
N GLU A 454 8.97 -20.58 1.85
CA GLU A 454 8.53 -21.96 2.11
C GLU A 454 8.97 -22.44 3.50
N ILE A 455 10.18 -22.09 3.91
CA ILE A 455 10.71 -22.40 5.25
C ILE A 455 9.96 -21.56 6.31
N GLU A 456 9.77 -20.28 6.10
CA GLU A 456 9.01 -19.39 6.99
C GLU A 456 7.58 -19.89 7.23
N ASN A 457 6.87 -20.29 6.17
CA ASN A 457 5.53 -20.87 6.25
C ASN A 457 5.51 -22.20 7.00
N THR A 458 6.57 -23.00 6.92
CA THR A 458 6.69 -24.24 7.67
C THR A 458 6.91 -23.95 9.14
N LEU A 459 7.87 -23.09 9.49
CA LEU A 459 8.15 -22.69 10.86
C LEU A 459 6.95 -22.02 11.55
N ALA A 460 6.16 -21.22 10.81
CA ALA A 460 4.96 -20.58 11.35
C ALA A 460 3.85 -21.56 11.79
N LYS A 461 3.90 -22.83 11.35
CA LYS A 461 2.99 -23.88 11.81
C LYS A 461 3.39 -24.45 13.16
N HIS A 462 4.62 -24.24 13.60
CA HIS A 462 5.11 -24.74 14.87
C HIS A 462 4.49 -23.96 16.06
N PRO A 463 3.92 -24.62 17.08
CA PRO A 463 3.17 -23.96 18.15
C PRO A 463 4.00 -23.03 19.05
N GLY A 464 5.29 -23.11 18.98
CA GLY A 464 6.25 -22.26 19.72
C GLY A 464 6.77 -21.06 18.93
N VAL A 465 6.41 -20.92 17.63
CA VAL A 465 6.89 -19.85 16.76
C VAL A 465 5.80 -18.79 16.58
N SER A 466 6.13 -17.55 16.90
CA SER A 466 5.28 -16.36 16.66
C SER A 466 5.55 -15.77 15.28
N ILE A 467 6.83 -15.55 14.97
CA ILE A 467 7.29 -15.01 13.68
C ILE A 467 8.57 -15.76 13.29
N ALA A 468 8.72 -16.04 11.99
CA ALA A 468 9.95 -16.54 11.40
C ALA A 468 10.34 -15.65 10.22
N ALA A 469 11.63 -15.36 10.09
CA ALA A 469 12.25 -14.73 8.93
C ALA A 469 13.46 -15.55 8.50
N VAL A 470 13.58 -15.87 7.21
CA VAL A 470 14.63 -16.70 6.65
C VAL A 470 15.45 -15.93 5.63
N VAL A 471 16.75 -15.98 5.76
CA VAL A 471 17.69 -15.32 4.85
C VAL A 471 18.79 -16.29 4.40
N ALA A 472 19.44 -15.98 3.29
CA ALA A 472 20.64 -16.67 2.86
C ALA A 472 21.81 -16.36 3.81
N LYS A 473 22.51 -17.40 4.25
CA LYS A 473 23.78 -17.29 4.97
C LYS A 473 24.87 -17.92 4.12
N PRO A 474 26.01 -17.24 3.88
CA PRO A 474 27.14 -17.82 3.15
C PRO A 474 27.64 -19.10 3.82
N ASP A 475 27.92 -20.13 3.01
CA ASP A 475 28.45 -21.42 3.43
C ASP A 475 29.56 -21.88 2.48
N GLU A 476 30.69 -22.32 3.03
CA GLU A 476 31.90 -22.71 2.25
C GLU A 476 31.62 -23.92 1.32
N LYS A 477 30.75 -24.83 1.73
CA LYS A 477 30.46 -26.08 1.00
C LYS A 477 29.33 -25.93 0.02
N TRP A 478 28.26 -25.24 0.42
CA TRP A 478 27.01 -25.19 -0.31
C TRP A 478 26.78 -23.86 -1.05
N GLY A 479 27.68 -22.87 -0.87
CA GLY A 479 27.54 -21.51 -1.37
C GLY A 479 26.67 -20.70 -0.41
N GLU A 480 25.41 -21.08 -0.25
CA GLU A 480 24.47 -20.48 0.70
C GLU A 480 23.70 -21.58 1.45
N VAL A 481 23.24 -21.27 2.66
CA VAL A 481 22.32 -22.09 3.45
C VAL A 481 21.24 -21.23 4.07
N PRO A 482 20.01 -21.78 4.30
CA PRO A 482 18.96 -21.05 5.01
C PRO A 482 19.36 -20.75 6.46
N CYS A 483 19.12 -19.51 6.90
CA CYS A 483 19.29 -19.09 8.28
C CYS A 483 18.00 -18.45 8.78
N ALA A 484 17.34 -19.08 9.74
CA ALA A 484 16.07 -18.63 10.29
C ALA A 484 16.25 -17.80 11.55
N PHE A 485 15.62 -16.61 11.60
CA PHE A 485 15.45 -15.79 12.80
C PHE A 485 14.04 -16.03 13.35
N ILE A 486 13.95 -16.40 14.63
CA ILE A 486 12.69 -16.82 15.25
C ILE A 486 12.30 -15.90 16.40
N GLU A 487 11.08 -15.39 16.36
CA GLU A 487 10.40 -14.84 17.52
C GLU A 487 9.52 -15.93 18.13
N LYS A 488 9.77 -16.25 19.40
CA LYS A 488 9.04 -17.29 20.12
C LYS A 488 7.69 -16.78 20.62
N VAL A 489 6.70 -17.64 20.67
CA VAL A 489 5.46 -17.38 21.41
C VAL A 489 5.81 -17.18 22.89
N LYS A 490 5.21 -16.17 23.53
CA LYS A 490 5.43 -15.84 24.92
C LYS A 490 5.26 -17.09 25.80
N ASP A 491 6.19 -17.30 26.73
CA ASP A 491 6.22 -18.42 27.68
C ASP A 491 6.40 -19.82 27.04
N LYS A 492 6.76 -19.89 25.74
CA LYS A 492 7.14 -21.14 25.08
C LYS A 492 8.67 -21.25 24.98
N ASN A 493 9.17 -22.42 25.37
CA ASN A 493 10.58 -22.75 25.18
C ASN A 493 10.73 -23.67 23.98
N VAL A 494 11.46 -23.20 22.97
CA VAL A 494 11.67 -23.92 21.69
C VAL A 494 13.16 -23.88 21.40
N SER A 495 13.77 -25.04 21.10
CA SER A 495 15.18 -25.12 20.75
C SER A 495 15.40 -25.05 19.25
N GLU A 496 16.63 -24.78 18.84
CA GLU A 496 17.06 -24.78 17.45
C GLU A 496 16.88 -26.19 16.84
N GLU A 497 17.30 -27.23 17.57
CA GLU A 497 17.24 -28.61 17.13
C GLU A 497 15.78 -29.07 16.89
N GLU A 498 14.85 -28.65 17.76
CA GLU A 498 13.42 -28.91 17.61
C GLU A 498 12.88 -28.30 16.33
N LEU A 499 13.20 -27.04 16.02
CA LEU A 499 12.75 -26.38 14.81
C LEU A 499 13.37 -26.95 13.54
N ILE A 500 14.66 -27.30 13.57
CA ILE A 500 15.33 -27.98 12.45
C ILE A 500 14.69 -29.35 12.20
N SER A 501 14.41 -30.12 13.26
CA SER A 501 13.73 -31.43 13.12
C SER A 501 12.35 -31.25 12.52
N PHE A 502 11.58 -30.28 13.00
CA PHE A 502 10.25 -29.97 12.48
C PHE A 502 10.27 -29.60 10.99
N CYS A 503 11.26 -28.80 10.53
CA CYS A 503 11.45 -28.51 9.13
C CYS A 503 11.78 -29.75 8.31
N LYS A 504 12.69 -30.61 8.78
CA LYS A 504 13.10 -31.86 8.10
C LYS A 504 11.98 -32.88 7.92
N GLU A 505 10.99 -32.88 8.81
CA GLU A 505 9.81 -33.75 8.70
C GLU A 505 8.85 -33.29 7.58
N THR A 506 8.89 -32.01 7.21
CA THR A 506 7.90 -31.39 6.32
C THR A 506 8.51 -31.01 4.96
N LEU A 507 9.78 -30.63 4.94
CA LEU A 507 10.49 -30.12 3.76
C LEU A 507 11.43 -31.17 3.17
N ALA A 508 11.82 -30.96 1.91
CA ALA A 508 12.86 -31.79 1.29
C ALA A 508 14.20 -31.62 2.00
N GLY A 509 14.98 -32.69 2.10
CA GLY A 509 16.19 -32.74 2.95
C GLY A 509 17.34 -31.80 2.58
N PHE A 510 17.25 -31.06 1.48
CA PHE A 510 18.21 -30.02 1.08
C PHE A 510 17.79 -28.60 1.52
N LYS A 511 16.59 -28.45 2.06
CA LYS A 511 16.00 -27.19 2.50
C LYS A 511 16.27 -26.91 3.98
#